data_2bf3cd3b483969dbe64906b72ec4324d
#
_entry.id   2bf3cd3b483969dbe64906b72ec4324d
#
_cell.length_a   1.000
_cell.length_b   1.000
_cell.length_c   1.000
_cell.angle_alpha   90.00
_cell.angle_beta   90.00
_cell.angle_gamma   90.00
#
_symmetry.space_group_name_H-M   'P 1'
#
loop_
_entity.id
_entity.type
_entity.pdbx_description
1 polymer ?
#
loop_
_entity_poly.entity_id
_entity_poly.type
_entity_poly.pdbx_seq_one_letter_code
_entity_poly.pdbx_strand_id
1 'polypeptide(L)'
;MVTIQSQNFGVEIEMTGVSRGTAASVIANYFGVGGIHFAGGTYQTYEAKDSKGRVWKCMRDGSITPRRRRGGAIVEADDTYRCEVVTPILQYEDITDLQEVIRALVKKGAMANSSCGIHVHVDGANHTPESLCRLLNFATGRQDLFYDCLLYTSPS
;
A
#
# COMPACT_ATOMS: atom_id res chain seq x y z
N MET A 1 16.10 -12.84 19.62
CA MET A 1 16.44 -12.73 18.18
C MET A 1 15.16 -12.40 17.46
N VAL A 2 15.14 -11.33 16.63
CA VAL A 2 13.96 -10.99 15.83
C VAL A 2 13.84 -12.00 14.70
N THR A 3 12.66 -12.53 14.47
CA THR A 3 12.34 -13.41 13.35
C THR A 3 11.38 -12.69 12.41
N ILE A 4 11.22 -13.18 11.19
CA ILE A 4 10.26 -12.62 10.25
C ILE A 4 8.82 -12.62 10.81
N GLN A 5 8.50 -13.61 11.66
CA GLN A 5 7.18 -13.73 12.30
C GLN A 5 6.93 -12.64 13.36
N SER A 6 7.98 -12.16 14.00
CA SER A 6 7.90 -11.13 15.05
C SER A 6 8.21 -9.72 14.55
N GLN A 7 8.53 -9.58 13.27
CA GLN A 7 8.85 -8.30 12.66
C GLN A 7 7.58 -7.50 12.40
N ASN A 8 7.53 -6.26 12.92
CA ASN A 8 6.49 -5.31 12.53
C ASN A 8 6.85 -4.67 11.19
N PHE A 9 5.82 -4.40 10.39
CA PHE A 9 5.98 -3.69 9.13
C PHE A 9 4.72 -2.86 8.80
N GLY A 10 4.84 -1.95 7.85
CA GLY A 10 3.74 -1.21 7.25
C GLY A 10 3.92 -1.17 5.75
N VAL A 11 2.85 -0.99 5.00
CA VAL A 11 2.89 -0.90 3.54
C VAL A 11 2.07 0.29 3.07
N GLU A 12 2.62 1.04 2.15
CA GLU A 12 1.93 2.07 1.37
C GLU A 12 1.84 1.57 -0.07
N ILE A 13 0.64 1.60 -0.63
CA ILE A 13 0.37 1.06 -1.97
C ILE A 13 -0.33 2.14 -2.78
N GLU A 14 0.38 2.67 -3.74
CA GLU A 14 -0.14 3.66 -4.66
C GLU A 14 -0.94 2.99 -5.78
N MET A 15 -2.09 3.56 -6.09
CA MET A 15 -2.99 3.03 -7.10
C MET A 15 -3.87 4.10 -7.73
N THR A 16 -4.45 3.73 -8.84
CA THR A 16 -5.51 4.48 -9.51
C THR A 16 -6.63 3.52 -9.94
N GLY A 17 -7.60 3.96 -10.71
CA GLY A 17 -8.71 3.10 -11.16
C GLY A 17 -9.88 3.01 -10.19
N VAL A 18 -9.63 3.27 -8.90
CA VAL A 18 -10.65 3.41 -7.85
C VAL A 18 -10.46 4.73 -7.12
N SER A 19 -11.55 5.32 -6.64
CA SER A 19 -11.45 6.51 -5.79
C SER A 19 -11.07 6.13 -4.35
N ARG A 20 -10.50 7.07 -3.60
CA ARG A 20 -10.15 6.89 -2.18
C ARG A 20 -11.30 6.37 -1.33
N GLY A 21 -12.51 6.96 -1.50
CA GLY A 21 -13.70 6.50 -0.78
C GLY A 21 -14.13 5.08 -1.18
N THR A 22 -14.00 4.73 -2.48
CA THR A 22 -14.26 3.36 -2.94
C THR A 22 -13.24 2.38 -2.37
N ALA A 23 -11.95 2.74 -2.34
CA ALA A 23 -10.92 1.90 -1.75
C ALA A 23 -11.17 1.64 -0.26
N ALA A 24 -11.47 2.69 0.51
CA ALA A 24 -11.83 2.55 1.92
C ALA A 24 -13.07 1.66 2.12
N SER A 25 -14.10 1.79 1.26
CA SER A 25 -15.28 0.94 1.31
C SER A 25 -14.97 -0.54 1.03
N VAL A 26 -14.06 -0.82 0.10
CA VAL A 26 -13.60 -2.20 -0.18
C VAL A 26 -12.93 -2.80 1.05
N ILE A 27 -12.06 -2.03 1.72
CA ILE A 27 -11.36 -2.46 2.93
C ILE A 27 -12.37 -2.71 4.07
N ALA A 28 -13.27 -1.77 4.32
CA ALA A 28 -14.31 -1.91 5.35
C ALA A 28 -15.19 -3.15 5.11
N ASN A 29 -15.58 -3.40 3.84
CA ASN A 29 -16.38 -4.55 3.47
C ASN A 29 -15.63 -5.88 3.63
N TYR A 30 -14.33 -5.90 3.33
CA TYR A 30 -13.50 -7.09 3.52
C TYR A 30 -13.47 -7.52 4.99
N PHE A 31 -13.20 -6.59 5.90
CA PHE A 31 -13.14 -6.89 7.32
C PHE A 31 -14.51 -7.02 7.99
N GLY A 32 -15.57 -6.52 7.37
CA GLY A 32 -16.94 -6.58 7.90
C GLY A 32 -17.15 -5.76 9.17
N VAL A 33 -16.26 -4.80 9.47
CA VAL A 33 -16.26 -4.02 10.71
C VAL A 33 -16.57 -2.56 10.43
N GLY A 34 -17.82 -2.18 10.66
CA GLY A 34 -18.26 -0.77 10.57
C GLY A 34 -18.28 -0.21 9.16
N GLY A 35 -18.32 1.12 9.07
CA GLY A 35 -18.30 1.88 7.81
C GLY A 35 -16.95 2.57 7.60
N ILE A 36 -16.91 3.41 6.57
CA ILE A 36 -15.79 4.31 6.31
C ILE A 36 -15.97 5.63 7.07
N HIS A 37 -14.88 6.26 7.44
CA HIS A 37 -14.85 7.60 8.03
C HIS A 37 -14.06 8.54 7.11
N PHE A 38 -14.61 9.70 6.79
CA PHE A 38 -13.87 10.75 6.08
C PHE A 38 -13.19 11.66 7.10
N ALA A 39 -11.90 11.47 7.27
CA ALA A 39 -11.08 12.25 8.19
C ALA A 39 -10.66 13.63 7.61
N GLY A 40 -10.80 13.81 6.30
CA GLY A 40 -10.51 15.09 5.62
C GLY A 40 -9.01 15.41 5.56
N GLY A 41 -8.68 16.65 5.85
CA GLY A 41 -7.32 17.18 5.83
C GLY A 41 -6.77 17.40 4.42
N THR A 42 -5.49 17.80 4.32
CA THR A 42 -4.78 18.07 3.06
C THR A 42 -4.75 16.86 2.14
N TYR A 43 -4.70 15.67 2.72
CA TYR A 43 -4.67 14.40 1.99
C TYR A 43 -6.05 13.81 1.71
N GLN A 44 -7.13 14.48 2.10
CA GLN A 44 -8.52 14.03 1.89
C GLN A 44 -8.69 12.55 2.24
N THR A 45 -8.29 12.20 3.47
CA THR A 45 -8.16 10.83 3.94
C THR A 45 -9.51 10.21 4.24
N TYR A 46 -9.70 8.99 3.77
CA TYR A 46 -10.75 8.07 4.19
C TYR A 46 -10.14 6.95 5.03
N GLU A 47 -10.84 6.56 6.09
CA GLU A 47 -10.39 5.56 7.04
C GLU A 47 -11.36 4.39 7.08
N ALA A 48 -10.82 3.18 7.22
CA ALA A 48 -11.55 1.96 7.47
C ALA A 48 -10.86 1.19 8.62
N LYS A 49 -11.62 0.47 9.43
CA LYS A 49 -11.05 -0.36 10.50
C LYS A 49 -10.98 -1.82 10.07
N ASP A 50 -9.94 -2.52 10.53
CA ASP A 50 -9.85 -3.96 10.43
C ASP A 50 -10.53 -4.66 11.62
N SER A 51 -10.53 -6.00 11.60
CA SER A 51 -11.11 -6.84 12.67
C SER A 51 -10.41 -6.68 14.03
N LYS A 52 -9.19 -6.15 14.05
CA LYS A 52 -8.41 -5.84 15.26
C LYS A 52 -8.60 -4.39 15.70
N GLY A 53 -9.46 -3.60 15.00
CA GLY A 53 -9.74 -2.19 15.29
C GLY A 53 -8.66 -1.21 14.83
N ARG A 54 -7.64 -1.69 14.09
CA ARG A 54 -6.57 -0.85 13.54
C ARG A 54 -7.09 -0.08 12.32
N VAL A 55 -6.52 1.10 12.08
CA VAL A 55 -6.99 2.01 11.02
C VAL A 55 -6.17 1.85 9.76
N TRP A 56 -6.82 1.50 8.67
CA TRP A 56 -6.33 1.58 7.30
C TRP A 56 -6.73 2.94 6.73
N LYS A 57 -5.85 3.58 5.99
CA LYS A 57 -6.10 4.88 5.38
C LYS A 57 -6.04 4.80 3.87
N CYS A 58 -6.97 5.48 3.21
CA CYS A 58 -6.94 5.73 1.78
C CYS A 58 -6.80 7.23 1.59
N MET A 59 -5.64 7.67 1.16
CA MET A 59 -5.29 9.08 1.14
C MET A 59 -4.79 9.53 -0.23
N ARG A 60 -4.74 10.85 -0.41
CA ARG A 60 -4.27 11.47 -1.63
C ARG A 60 -2.75 11.45 -1.67
N ASP A 61 -2.19 10.93 -2.76
CA ASP A 61 -0.81 11.19 -3.14
C ASP A 61 -0.76 11.99 -4.44
N GLY A 62 -0.04 13.11 -4.41
CA GLY A 62 0.09 14.03 -5.54
C GLY A 62 0.93 13.49 -6.70
N SER A 63 1.80 12.52 -6.46
CA SER A 63 2.67 11.91 -7.47
C SER A 63 1.90 11.05 -8.47
N ILE A 64 0.78 10.44 -8.02
CA ILE A 64 -0.01 9.52 -8.82
C ILE A 64 -0.69 10.23 -9.99
N THR A 65 -0.52 9.70 -11.20
CA THR A 65 -1.27 10.12 -12.38
C THR A 65 -2.64 9.42 -12.40
N PRO A 66 -3.75 10.16 -12.17
CA PRO A 66 -5.04 9.52 -12.00
C PRO A 66 -5.61 9.00 -13.32
N ARG A 67 -6.03 7.75 -13.33
CA ARG A 67 -6.64 7.03 -14.46
C ARG A 67 -7.85 6.24 -13.99
N ARG A 68 -8.79 5.96 -14.92
CA ARG A 68 -9.91 5.03 -14.66
C ARG A 68 -10.32 4.28 -15.91
N ARG A 69 -11.03 3.19 -15.75
CA ARG A 69 -11.66 2.48 -16.86
C ARG A 69 -13.02 3.10 -17.18
N ARG A 70 -13.27 3.36 -18.48
CA ARG A 70 -14.57 3.79 -18.99
C ARG A 70 -14.81 3.16 -20.36
N GLY A 71 -15.88 2.37 -20.51
CA GLY A 71 -16.19 1.69 -21.76
C GLY A 71 -15.07 0.77 -22.29
N GLY A 72 -14.31 0.13 -21.38
CA GLY A 72 -13.19 -0.73 -21.75
C GLY A 72 -11.84 -0.02 -21.93
N ALA A 73 -11.84 1.30 -22.14
CA ALA A 73 -10.62 2.11 -22.29
C ALA A 73 -10.13 2.67 -20.95
N ILE A 74 -8.82 2.91 -20.85
CA ILE A 74 -8.21 3.66 -19.74
C ILE A 74 -8.21 5.14 -20.15
N VAL A 75 -8.87 5.97 -19.34
CA VAL A 75 -9.00 7.41 -19.57
C VAL A 75 -8.47 8.20 -18.37
N GLU A 76 -8.25 9.50 -18.57
CA GLU A 76 -7.94 10.41 -17.47
C GLU A 76 -9.05 10.42 -16.42
N ALA A 77 -8.67 10.61 -15.19
CA ALA A 77 -9.58 10.71 -14.05
C ALA A 77 -9.30 11.98 -13.25
N ASP A 78 -10.24 12.33 -12.40
CA ASP A 78 -10.08 13.46 -11.49
C ASP A 78 -9.17 13.07 -10.28
N ASP A 79 -8.88 14.07 -9.44
CA ASP A 79 -7.99 13.93 -8.29
C ASP A 79 -8.43 12.87 -7.27
N THR A 80 -9.71 12.50 -7.23
CA THR A 80 -10.21 11.47 -6.29
C THR A 80 -9.64 10.08 -6.56
N TYR A 81 -9.12 9.84 -7.79
CA TYR A 81 -8.46 8.60 -8.22
C TYR A 81 -6.95 8.56 -7.95
N ARG A 82 -6.38 9.58 -7.33
CA ARG A 82 -5.06 9.54 -6.73
C ARG A 82 -5.21 8.89 -5.37
N CYS A 83 -4.95 7.60 -5.28
CA CYS A 83 -5.23 6.81 -4.09
C CYS A 83 -3.99 6.07 -3.62
N GLU A 84 -3.56 6.37 -2.41
CA GLU A 84 -2.58 5.61 -1.67
C GLU A 84 -3.28 4.89 -0.52
N VAL A 85 -3.10 3.59 -0.44
CA VAL A 85 -3.55 2.78 0.69
C VAL A 85 -2.41 2.61 1.67
N VAL A 86 -2.57 3.15 2.88
CA VAL A 86 -1.61 3.05 3.97
C VAL A 86 -2.16 2.06 5.01
N THR A 87 -1.41 0.98 5.25
CA THR A 87 -1.79 -0.02 6.26
C THR A 87 -1.51 0.49 7.67
N PRO A 88 -2.17 -0.04 8.70
CA PRO A 88 -1.66 0.05 10.06
C PRO A 88 -0.35 -0.74 10.20
N ILE A 89 0.24 -0.74 11.40
CA ILE A 89 1.33 -1.65 11.72
C ILE A 89 0.80 -3.10 11.63
N LEU A 90 1.46 -3.88 10.79
CA LEU A 90 1.15 -5.28 10.50
C LEU A 90 2.22 -6.20 11.06
N GLN A 91 1.86 -7.47 11.21
CA GLN A 91 2.75 -8.58 11.54
C GLN A 91 2.63 -9.68 10.49
N TYR A 92 3.50 -10.69 10.54
CA TYR A 92 3.54 -11.76 9.56
C TYR A 92 2.18 -12.45 9.33
N GLU A 93 1.41 -12.64 10.39
CA GLU A 93 0.06 -13.22 10.33
C GLU A 93 -0.96 -12.39 9.52
N ASP A 94 -0.73 -11.07 9.40
CA ASP A 94 -1.60 -10.15 8.67
C ASP A 94 -1.36 -10.17 7.14
N ILE A 95 -0.33 -10.87 6.66
CA ILE A 95 0.02 -10.89 5.23
C ILE A 95 -1.12 -11.44 4.38
N THR A 96 -1.83 -12.45 4.87
CA THR A 96 -2.98 -13.03 4.16
C THR A 96 -4.08 -11.99 3.97
N ASP A 97 -4.43 -11.25 5.04
CA ASP A 97 -5.43 -10.19 4.97
C ASP A 97 -5.00 -9.07 4.02
N LEU A 98 -3.73 -8.65 4.09
CA LEU A 98 -3.18 -7.66 3.15
C LEU A 98 -3.34 -8.11 1.70
N GLN A 99 -2.99 -9.35 1.38
CA GLN A 99 -3.11 -9.90 0.02
C GLN A 99 -4.58 -9.95 -0.44
N GLU A 100 -5.51 -10.35 0.43
CA GLU A 100 -6.93 -10.42 0.08
C GLU A 100 -7.54 -9.03 -0.11
N VAL A 101 -7.16 -8.05 0.71
CA VAL A 101 -7.54 -6.64 0.52
C VAL A 101 -7.08 -6.14 -0.85
N ILE A 102 -5.81 -6.40 -1.23
CA ILE A 102 -5.30 -6.00 -2.55
C ILE A 102 -6.06 -6.69 -3.69
N ARG A 103 -6.33 -8.00 -3.58
CA ARG A 103 -7.14 -8.72 -4.58
C ARG A 103 -8.54 -8.12 -4.71
N ALA A 104 -9.17 -7.76 -3.58
CA ALA A 104 -10.47 -7.11 -3.58
C ALA A 104 -10.45 -5.74 -4.25
N LEU A 105 -9.41 -4.94 -4.01
CA LEU A 105 -9.19 -3.64 -4.66
C LEU A 105 -9.00 -3.80 -6.17
N VAL A 106 -8.16 -4.74 -6.60
CA VAL A 106 -7.95 -5.05 -8.04
C VAL A 106 -9.25 -5.51 -8.68
N LYS A 107 -10.02 -6.40 -8.03
CA LYS A 107 -11.34 -6.84 -8.50
C LYS A 107 -12.32 -5.67 -8.63
N LYS A 108 -12.20 -4.64 -7.78
CA LYS A 108 -13.03 -3.42 -7.86
C LYS A 108 -12.59 -2.47 -8.97
N GLY A 109 -11.42 -2.68 -9.56
CA GLY A 109 -10.90 -1.88 -10.66
C GLY A 109 -9.65 -1.07 -10.34
N ALA A 110 -9.04 -1.27 -9.18
CA ALA A 110 -7.73 -0.69 -8.88
C ALA A 110 -6.69 -1.17 -9.90
N MET A 111 -5.81 -0.28 -10.29
CA MET A 111 -4.72 -0.55 -11.22
C MET A 111 -3.52 0.33 -10.86
N ALA A 112 -2.35 -0.09 -11.29
CA ALA A 112 -1.13 0.71 -11.23
C ALA A 112 -0.80 1.28 -12.61
N ASN A 113 0.03 2.31 -12.63
CA ASN A 113 0.71 2.82 -13.81
C ASN A 113 2.14 3.22 -13.41
N SER A 114 2.94 3.76 -14.33
CA SER A 114 4.34 4.11 -14.10
C SER A 114 4.58 5.17 -13.02
N SER A 115 3.53 5.82 -12.52
CA SER A 115 3.61 6.77 -11.40
C SER A 115 3.27 6.15 -10.05
N CYS A 116 2.91 4.87 -10.00
CA CYS A 116 2.52 4.16 -8.77
C CYS A 116 3.67 3.32 -8.26
N GLY A 117 3.90 3.36 -6.95
CA GLY A 117 4.89 2.58 -6.24
C GLY A 117 4.28 1.75 -5.09
N ILE A 118 5.13 0.94 -4.48
CA ILE A 118 4.86 0.24 -3.22
C ILE A 118 6.01 0.55 -2.28
N HIS A 119 5.69 1.06 -1.08
CA HIS A 119 6.66 1.32 -0.03
C HIS A 119 6.44 0.32 1.11
N VAL A 120 7.51 -0.34 1.53
CA VAL A 120 7.48 -1.26 2.67
C VAL A 120 8.36 -0.68 3.78
N HIS A 121 7.73 -0.40 4.91
CA HIS A 121 8.37 0.10 6.12
C HIS A 121 8.58 -1.07 7.06
N VAL A 122 9.80 -1.28 7.50
CA VAL A 122 10.17 -2.33 8.44
C VAL A 122 10.61 -1.69 9.75
N ASP A 123 10.11 -2.22 10.87
CA ASP A 123 10.45 -1.71 12.20
C ASP A 123 11.96 -1.80 12.47
N GLY A 124 12.58 -0.65 12.66
CA GLY A 124 14.01 -0.51 12.93
C GLY A 124 14.41 -0.62 14.41
N ALA A 125 13.46 -0.74 15.34
CA ALA A 125 13.72 -0.68 16.78
C ALA A 125 14.69 -1.77 17.29
N ASN A 126 14.81 -2.86 16.55
CA ASN A 126 15.67 -4.00 16.90
C ASN A 126 17.08 -3.93 16.26
N HIS A 127 17.36 -2.88 15.52
CA HIS A 127 18.67 -2.70 14.89
C HIS A 127 19.63 -1.94 15.80
N THR A 128 20.88 -2.44 15.89
CA THR A 128 22.00 -1.67 16.43
C THR A 128 22.69 -0.88 15.31
N PRO A 129 23.53 0.14 15.62
CA PRO A 129 24.32 0.83 14.61
C PRO A 129 25.12 -0.14 13.72
N GLU A 130 25.71 -1.20 14.30
CA GLU A 130 26.47 -2.20 13.57
C GLU A 130 25.59 -3.03 12.63
N SER A 131 24.38 -3.41 13.07
CA SER A 131 23.47 -4.18 12.22
C SER A 131 22.91 -3.34 11.08
N LEU A 132 22.65 -2.04 11.30
CA LEU A 132 22.27 -1.10 10.23
C LEU A 132 23.41 -0.89 9.24
N CYS A 133 24.64 -0.74 9.71
CA CYS A 133 25.82 -0.62 8.85
C CYS A 133 25.97 -1.88 7.95
N ARG A 134 25.80 -3.08 8.51
CA ARG A 134 25.84 -4.32 7.74
C ARG A 134 24.71 -4.40 6.70
N LEU A 135 23.50 -3.98 7.07
CA LEU A 135 22.35 -3.93 6.15
C LEU A 135 22.61 -2.98 4.98
N LEU A 136 23.10 -1.77 5.27
CA LEU A 136 23.44 -0.79 4.23
C LEU A 136 24.55 -1.32 3.30
N ASN A 137 25.62 -1.89 3.85
CA ASN A 137 26.71 -2.46 3.04
C ASN A 137 26.21 -3.62 2.18
N PHE A 138 25.34 -4.48 2.71
CA PHE A 138 24.74 -5.57 1.96
C PHE A 138 23.86 -5.05 0.82
N ALA A 139 22.96 -4.11 1.11
CA ALA A 139 22.03 -3.55 0.13
C ALA A 139 22.80 -2.80 -0.98
N THR A 140 23.76 -1.93 -0.60
CA THR A 140 24.58 -1.17 -1.55
C THR A 140 25.42 -2.09 -2.44
N GLY A 141 26.03 -3.12 -1.84
CA GLY A 141 26.87 -4.07 -2.59
C GLY A 141 26.09 -5.01 -3.52
N ARG A 142 24.75 -4.99 -3.47
CA ARG A 142 23.85 -5.80 -4.32
C ARG A 142 22.73 -5.00 -4.95
N GLN A 143 22.89 -3.70 -5.02
CA GLN A 143 21.87 -2.79 -5.51
C GLN A 143 21.39 -3.16 -6.93
N ASP A 144 22.32 -3.49 -7.83
CA ASP A 144 22.00 -3.88 -9.21
C ASP A 144 21.12 -5.12 -9.24
N LEU A 145 21.43 -6.13 -8.42
CA LEU A 145 20.62 -7.35 -8.33
C LEU A 145 19.18 -7.06 -7.85
N PHE A 146 19.03 -6.16 -6.86
CA PHE A 146 17.70 -5.77 -6.41
C PHE A 146 16.92 -5.03 -7.49
N TYR A 147 17.56 -4.10 -8.19
CA TYR A 147 16.91 -3.35 -9.27
C TYR A 147 16.53 -4.26 -10.44
N ASP A 148 17.41 -5.14 -10.87
CA ASP A 148 17.15 -6.08 -11.94
C ASP A 148 15.98 -7.01 -11.60
N CYS A 149 15.93 -7.49 -10.35
CA CYS A 149 14.85 -8.35 -9.86
C CYS A 149 13.50 -7.63 -9.82
N LEU A 150 13.47 -6.39 -9.34
CA LEU A 150 12.25 -5.58 -9.22
C LEU A 150 11.75 -5.08 -10.58
N LEU A 151 12.66 -4.67 -11.47
CA LEU A 151 12.31 -4.23 -12.82
C LEU A 151 11.80 -5.37 -13.69
N TYR A 152 12.36 -6.57 -13.54
CA TYR A 152 11.91 -7.75 -14.29
C TYR A 152 10.51 -8.23 -13.88
N THR A 153 10.08 -7.94 -12.65
CA THR A 153 8.75 -8.30 -12.15
C THR A 153 7.72 -7.20 -12.33
N SER A 154 8.12 -6.00 -12.74
CA SER A 154 7.19 -4.92 -13.08
C SER A 154 6.65 -5.16 -14.49
N PRO A 155 5.34 -5.32 -14.68
CA PRO A 155 4.76 -5.33 -16.01
C PRO A 155 4.99 -3.97 -16.67
N SER A 156 5.74 -3.99 -17.77
CA SER A 156 5.96 -2.85 -18.67
C SER A 156 4.66 -2.39 -19.32
#